data_7bff1d1a38a82d2b177b4635e4c975db
#
_entry.id   7bff1d1a38a82d2b177b4635e4c975db
#
_cell.length_a   1.000
_cell.length_b   1.000
_cell.length_c   1.000
_cell.angle_alpha   90.00
_cell.angle_beta   90.00
_cell.angle_gamma   90.00
#
_symmetry.space_group_name_H-M   'P 1'
#
loop_
_entity.id
_entity.type
_entity.pdbx_description
1 polymer ?
#
loop_
_entity_poly.entity_id
_entity_poly.type
_entity_poly.pdbx_seq_one_letter_code
_entity_poly.pdbx_strand_id
1 'polypeptide(L)'
;MKRFVTLTALVVCAASAEAAPETYVIDNSRTSSQFSYRYLGLANQTQRFEKISGTMVFDPATQSGSADVTIDATSVNTGQALLNAQMRAADFFDTANYPVITFKSGKMILSGEQSSLSGELTIKGVTRPVTLAVTHFQCMQDSSLQAETCGAQASVTVRRSDFNMGKFPFLVSNDITLNLAFKAVKAQSYMQVASRDSGR
;
A
#
# COMPACT_ATOMS: atom_id res chain seq x y z
N MET A 1 -71.27 27.62 -10.37
CA MET A 1 -69.88 28.02 -10.17
C MET A 1 -69.12 26.78 -9.77
N LYS A 2 -68.38 26.13 -10.71
CA LYS A 2 -67.52 24.93 -10.46
C LYS A 2 -66.10 25.41 -10.32
N ARG A 3 -65.52 25.26 -9.09
CA ARG A 3 -64.13 25.57 -8.84
C ARG A 3 -63.27 24.35 -9.22
N PHE A 4 -62.43 24.46 -10.26
CA PHE A 4 -61.39 23.50 -10.58
C PHE A 4 -60.18 23.77 -9.68
N VAL A 5 -59.83 22.77 -8.84
CA VAL A 5 -58.57 22.76 -8.05
C VAL A 5 -57.55 21.99 -8.88
N THR A 6 -56.61 22.70 -9.46
CA THR A 6 -55.45 22.10 -10.13
C THR A 6 -54.40 21.67 -9.08
N LEU A 7 -54.23 20.37 -8.92
CA LEU A 7 -53.20 19.78 -8.05
C LEU A 7 -51.86 19.71 -8.84
N THR A 8 -50.95 20.62 -8.53
CA THR A 8 -49.61 20.60 -9.14
C THR A 8 -48.77 19.57 -8.40
N ALA A 9 -48.45 18.45 -9.03
CA ALA A 9 -47.55 17.44 -8.49
C ALA A 9 -46.10 17.93 -8.61
N LEU A 10 -45.47 18.18 -7.47
CA LEU A 10 -44.04 18.52 -7.37
C LEU A 10 -43.22 17.22 -7.49
N VAL A 11 -42.57 16.97 -8.63
CA VAL A 11 -41.64 15.86 -8.82
C VAL A 11 -40.29 16.26 -8.21
N VAL A 12 -39.99 15.73 -7.04
CA VAL A 12 -38.67 15.84 -6.40
C VAL A 12 -37.74 14.83 -7.06
N CYS A 13 -36.88 15.28 -7.99
CA CYS A 13 -35.75 14.48 -8.47
C CYS A 13 -34.74 14.31 -7.31
N ALA A 14 -34.72 13.15 -6.67
CA ALA A 14 -33.61 12.75 -5.79
C ALA A 14 -32.38 12.53 -6.66
N ALA A 15 -31.45 13.49 -6.66
CA ALA A 15 -30.12 13.29 -7.20
C ALA A 15 -29.40 12.26 -6.31
N SER A 16 -29.17 11.06 -6.84
CA SER A 16 -28.28 10.07 -6.20
C SER A 16 -26.89 10.68 -6.20
N ALA A 17 -26.38 11.07 -5.04
CA ALA A 17 -24.98 11.42 -4.89
C ALA A 17 -24.19 10.10 -5.04
N GLU A 18 -23.66 9.82 -6.22
CA GLU A 18 -22.65 8.79 -6.41
C GLU A 18 -21.42 9.20 -5.60
N ALA A 19 -20.99 8.30 -4.71
CA ALA A 19 -19.76 8.51 -3.96
C ALA A 19 -18.60 8.53 -4.95
N ALA A 20 -17.93 9.68 -5.09
CA ALA A 20 -16.77 9.83 -5.95
C ALA A 20 -15.55 9.07 -5.36
N PRO A 21 -14.61 8.61 -6.21
CA PRO A 21 -13.36 8.03 -5.73
C PRO A 21 -12.62 8.99 -4.79
N GLU A 22 -12.16 8.45 -3.66
CA GLU A 22 -11.51 9.22 -2.62
C GLU A 22 -10.02 8.88 -2.55
N THR A 23 -9.20 9.89 -2.27
CA THR A 23 -7.75 9.72 -2.14
C THR A 23 -7.34 9.62 -0.69
N TYR A 24 -6.48 8.64 -0.39
CA TYR A 24 -5.89 8.39 0.92
C TYR A 24 -4.38 8.45 0.84
N VAL A 25 -3.73 8.99 1.87
CA VAL A 25 -2.27 9.07 2.00
C VAL A 25 -1.81 8.01 2.99
N ILE A 26 -0.79 7.24 2.62
CA ILE A 26 -0.22 6.20 3.50
C ILE A 26 0.44 6.87 4.72
N ASP A 27 0.02 6.45 5.92
CA ASP A 27 0.62 6.87 7.17
C ASP A 27 1.80 5.96 7.51
N ASN A 28 3.02 6.46 7.31
CA ASN A 28 4.25 5.72 7.58
C ASN A 28 4.35 5.24 9.04
N SER A 29 3.85 6.02 9.99
CA SER A 29 3.95 5.68 11.42
C SER A 29 3.09 4.47 11.82
N ARG A 30 2.10 4.12 10.98
CA ARG A 30 1.13 3.05 11.21
C ARG A 30 1.17 1.98 10.12
N THR A 31 2.20 2.00 9.27
CA THR A 31 2.38 1.08 8.16
C THR A 31 3.62 0.22 8.40
N SER A 32 3.52 -1.08 8.13
CA SER A 32 4.63 -2.02 8.23
C SER A 32 4.92 -2.61 6.86
N SER A 33 6.18 -2.52 6.45
CA SER A 33 6.69 -3.15 5.22
C SER A 33 7.76 -4.16 5.58
N GLN A 34 7.48 -5.44 5.35
CA GLN A 34 8.36 -6.54 5.72
C GLN A 34 8.64 -7.44 4.52
N PHE A 35 9.80 -8.08 4.53
CA PHE A 35 10.13 -9.15 3.61
C PHE A 35 10.75 -10.33 4.37
N SER A 36 10.39 -11.53 3.96
CA SER A 36 10.82 -12.76 4.60
C SER A 36 11.49 -13.70 3.61
N TYR A 37 12.53 -14.38 4.05
CA TYR A 37 13.28 -15.37 3.28
C TYR A 37 13.78 -16.51 4.18
N ARG A 38 14.14 -17.64 3.58
CA ARG A 38 14.83 -18.73 4.31
C ARG A 38 16.34 -18.57 4.21
N TYR A 39 16.99 -18.67 5.35
CA TYR A 39 18.45 -18.74 5.46
C TYR A 39 18.88 -20.19 5.64
N LEU A 40 19.82 -20.67 4.83
CA LEU A 40 20.29 -22.05 4.76
C LEU A 40 19.15 -23.10 4.63
N GLY A 41 18.01 -22.71 4.09
CA GLY A 41 16.82 -23.59 3.98
C GLY A 41 16.13 -23.90 5.31
N LEU A 42 16.66 -23.46 6.44
CA LEU A 42 16.25 -23.85 7.79
C LEU A 42 15.48 -22.76 8.53
N ALA A 43 16.04 -21.56 8.60
CA ALA A 43 15.51 -20.48 9.41
C ALA A 43 14.78 -19.44 8.57
N ASN A 44 13.55 -19.11 8.94
CA ASN A 44 12.85 -17.95 8.39
C ASN A 44 13.44 -16.68 9.00
N GLN A 45 13.86 -15.76 8.12
CA GLN A 45 14.33 -14.43 8.50
C GLN A 45 13.29 -13.42 8.00
N THR A 46 12.92 -12.48 8.86
CA THR A 46 12.03 -11.37 8.50
C THR A 46 12.74 -10.07 8.79
N GLN A 47 12.78 -9.22 7.79
CA GLN A 47 13.39 -7.89 7.84
C GLN A 47 12.33 -6.86 7.47
N ARG A 48 12.60 -5.58 7.74
CA ARG A 48 11.63 -4.51 7.46
C ARG A 48 12.28 -3.30 6.80
N PHE A 49 11.46 -2.50 6.16
CA PHE A 49 11.78 -1.13 5.79
C PHE A 49 11.08 -0.18 6.74
N GLU A 50 11.80 0.85 7.20
CA GLU A 50 11.29 1.82 8.18
C GLU A 50 10.53 2.98 7.53
N LYS A 51 10.74 3.22 6.24
CA LYS A 51 10.17 4.35 5.52
C LYS A 51 9.39 3.89 4.30
N ILE A 52 8.12 4.20 4.33
CA ILE A 52 7.17 3.94 3.26
C ILE A 52 6.28 5.16 3.07
N SER A 53 5.93 5.46 1.84
CA SER A 53 5.01 6.53 1.47
C SER A 53 4.17 6.10 0.29
N GLY A 54 3.11 6.85 0.02
CA GLY A 54 2.28 6.59 -1.15
C GLY A 54 0.88 7.10 -0.98
N THR A 55 0.08 6.83 -2.00
CA THR A 55 -1.32 7.18 -2.05
C THR A 55 -2.15 5.98 -2.51
N MET A 56 -3.39 5.97 -2.10
CA MET A 56 -4.40 5.03 -2.56
C MET A 56 -5.63 5.83 -3.00
N VAL A 57 -6.18 5.48 -4.13
CA VAL A 57 -7.51 5.94 -4.56
C VAL A 57 -8.47 4.78 -4.39
N PHE A 58 -9.59 5.02 -3.73
CA PHE A 58 -10.60 4.00 -3.51
C PHE A 58 -12.00 4.54 -3.81
N ASP A 59 -12.75 3.79 -4.59
CA ASP A 59 -14.14 4.05 -4.90
C ASP A 59 -15.02 3.03 -4.14
N PRO A 60 -15.74 3.45 -3.10
CA PRO A 60 -16.58 2.55 -2.33
C PRO A 60 -17.81 2.05 -3.10
N ALA A 61 -18.26 2.76 -4.13
CA ALA A 61 -19.43 2.36 -4.92
C ALA A 61 -19.12 1.18 -5.83
N THR A 62 -17.95 1.18 -6.45
CA THR A 62 -17.48 0.13 -7.36
C THR A 62 -16.57 -0.89 -6.68
N GLN A 63 -16.17 -0.66 -5.43
CA GLN A 63 -15.20 -1.46 -4.68
C GLN A 63 -13.88 -1.66 -5.46
N SER A 64 -13.45 -0.62 -6.13
CA SER A 64 -12.25 -0.61 -6.96
C SER A 64 -11.35 0.56 -6.61
N GLY A 65 -10.11 0.54 -7.11
CA GLY A 65 -9.17 1.61 -6.87
C GLY A 65 -7.79 1.31 -7.40
N SER A 66 -6.84 2.13 -6.96
CA SER A 66 -5.42 1.98 -7.28
C SER A 66 -4.57 2.39 -6.10
N ALA A 67 -3.30 1.97 -6.10
CA ALA A 67 -2.33 2.39 -5.10
C ALA A 67 -0.96 2.60 -5.73
N ASP A 68 -0.32 3.71 -5.36
CA ASP A 68 1.07 4.01 -5.68
C ASP A 68 1.86 4.03 -4.38
N VAL A 69 2.83 3.12 -4.24
CA VAL A 69 3.62 2.92 -3.02
C VAL A 69 5.10 3.10 -3.34
N THR A 70 5.79 3.83 -2.50
CA THR A 70 7.25 4.00 -2.54
C THR A 70 7.84 3.62 -1.19
N ILE A 71 8.82 2.73 -1.21
CA ILE A 71 9.60 2.30 -0.05
C ILE A 71 11.01 2.83 -0.22
N ASP A 72 11.53 3.52 0.81
CA ASP A 72 12.94 3.91 0.88
C ASP A 72 13.78 2.65 1.16
N ALA A 73 14.47 2.15 0.14
CA ALA A 73 15.32 0.95 0.25
C ALA A 73 16.51 1.17 1.20
N THR A 74 16.93 2.43 1.40
CA THR A 74 18.00 2.77 2.36
C THR A 74 17.57 2.55 3.81
N SER A 75 16.25 2.53 4.05
CA SER A 75 15.64 2.34 5.37
C SER A 75 15.55 0.88 5.83
N VAL A 76 16.17 -0.05 5.08
CA VAL A 76 16.21 -1.47 5.46
C VAL A 76 16.79 -1.64 6.87
N ASN A 77 16.05 -2.37 7.71
CA ASN A 77 16.41 -2.63 9.09
C ASN A 77 16.27 -4.13 9.39
N THR A 78 17.38 -4.75 9.71
CA THR A 78 17.52 -6.16 10.10
C THR A 78 17.77 -6.32 11.60
N GLY A 79 17.82 -5.21 12.35
CA GLY A 79 18.24 -5.21 13.76
C GLY A 79 19.77 -5.26 13.95
N GLN A 80 20.57 -5.42 12.88
CA GLN A 80 22.03 -5.53 12.96
C GLN A 80 22.69 -4.60 11.94
N ALA A 81 23.57 -3.72 12.40
CA ALA A 81 24.19 -2.69 11.54
C ALA A 81 24.98 -3.29 10.37
N LEU A 82 25.73 -4.38 10.61
CA LEU A 82 26.52 -5.05 9.57
C LEU A 82 25.62 -5.65 8.47
N LEU A 83 24.53 -6.30 8.87
CA LEU A 83 23.60 -6.89 7.91
C LEU A 83 22.83 -5.79 7.16
N ASN A 84 22.49 -4.67 7.82
CA ASN A 84 21.90 -3.51 7.15
C ASN A 84 22.85 -2.97 6.04
N ALA A 85 24.13 -2.86 6.33
CA ALA A 85 25.13 -2.44 5.33
C ALA A 85 25.20 -3.43 4.15
N GLN A 86 25.17 -4.73 4.44
CA GLN A 86 25.16 -5.77 3.42
C GLN A 86 23.87 -5.71 2.55
N MET A 87 22.71 -5.52 3.15
CA MET A 87 21.45 -5.39 2.39
C MET A 87 21.45 -4.18 1.46
N ARG A 88 22.13 -3.09 1.84
CA ARG A 88 22.27 -1.90 0.99
C ARG A 88 23.31 -2.06 -0.14
N ALA A 89 24.20 -3.04 -0.06
CA ALA A 89 25.29 -3.24 -1.02
C ALA A 89 24.77 -3.68 -2.40
N ALA A 90 25.67 -3.57 -3.41
CA ALA A 90 25.38 -3.86 -4.82
C ALA A 90 24.85 -5.28 -5.08
N ASP A 91 25.20 -6.24 -4.25
CA ASP A 91 24.75 -7.64 -4.37
C ASP A 91 23.28 -7.85 -3.96
N PHE A 92 22.71 -6.91 -3.20
CA PHE A 92 21.32 -6.92 -2.74
C PHE A 92 20.55 -5.73 -3.31
N PHE A 93 20.09 -4.78 -2.48
CA PHE A 93 19.25 -3.68 -2.96
C PHE A 93 19.99 -2.61 -3.75
N ASP A 94 21.32 -2.53 -3.63
CA ASP A 94 22.15 -1.52 -4.33
C ASP A 94 21.59 -0.10 -4.15
N THR A 95 21.41 0.27 -2.89
CA THR A 95 20.66 1.49 -2.55
C THR A 95 21.38 2.78 -2.96
N ALA A 96 22.66 2.71 -3.27
CA ALA A 96 23.42 3.84 -3.81
C ALA A 96 22.94 4.22 -5.23
N ASN A 97 22.56 3.22 -6.04
CA ASN A 97 22.07 3.40 -7.40
C ASN A 97 20.54 3.36 -7.48
N TYR A 98 19.90 2.60 -6.58
CA TYR A 98 18.46 2.36 -6.56
C TYR A 98 17.88 2.61 -5.16
N PRO A 99 17.76 3.86 -4.73
CA PRO A 99 17.38 4.20 -3.36
C PRO A 99 15.92 3.89 -3.02
N VAL A 100 15.10 3.58 -4.02
CA VAL A 100 13.66 3.34 -3.81
C VAL A 100 13.19 2.03 -4.47
N ILE A 101 12.21 1.41 -3.82
CA ILE A 101 11.38 0.33 -4.36
C ILE A 101 10.00 0.95 -4.62
N THR A 102 9.40 0.69 -5.78
CA THR A 102 8.09 1.23 -6.11
C THR A 102 7.11 0.14 -6.51
N PHE A 103 5.86 0.31 -6.11
CA PHE A 103 4.75 -0.48 -6.60
C PHE A 103 3.67 0.45 -7.13
N LYS A 104 3.28 0.26 -8.38
CA LYS A 104 2.20 1.01 -9.04
C LYS A 104 1.11 0.05 -9.47
N SER A 105 -0.06 0.14 -8.86
CA SER A 105 -1.16 -0.72 -9.24
C SER A 105 -1.96 -0.14 -10.40
N GLY A 106 -2.37 -1.01 -11.32
CA GLY A 106 -3.32 -0.68 -12.36
C GLY A 106 -4.76 -0.99 -11.98
N LYS A 107 -4.98 -1.98 -11.13
CA LYS A 107 -6.32 -2.46 -10.79
C LYS A 107 -6.37 -3.09 -9.39
N MET A 108 -7.30 -2.61 -8.59
CA MET A 108 -7.70 -3.19 -7.32
C MET A 108 -9.06 -3.88 -7.49
N ILE A 109 -9.20 -5.08 -6.98
CA ILE A 109 -10.46 -5.83 -6.90
C ILE A 109 -10.65 -6.20 -5.43
N LEU A 110 -11.75 -5.74 -4.84
CA LEU A 110 -12.15 -6.10 -3.49
C LEU A 110 -13.36 -7.02 -3.56
N SER A 111 -13.12 -8.32 -3.38
CA SER A 111 -14.15 -9.36 -3.45
C SER A 111 -13.98 -10.33 -2.28
N GLY A 112 -14.18 -9.84 -1.06
CA GLY A 112 -14.02 -10.63 0.15
C GLY A 112 -12.64 -11.29 0.26
N GLU A 113 -12.59 -12.62 0.40
CA GLU A 113 -11.34 -13.37 0.52
C GLU A 113 -10.49 -13.42 -0.76
N GLN A 114 -11.06 -13.08 -1.92
CA GLN A 114 -10.37 -13.06 -3.21
C GLN A 114 -9.93 -11.66 -3.63
N SER A 115 -9.78 -10.76 -2.67
CA SER A 115 -9.32 -9.41 -2.94
C SER A 115 -7.88 -9.40 -3.43
N SER A 116 -7.60 -8.61 -4.45
CA SER A 116 -6.28 -8.55 -5.08
C SER A 116 -5.95 -7.16 -5.60
N LEU A 117 -4.64 -6.89 -5.70
CA LEU A 117 -4.08 -5.66 -6.22
C LEU A 117 -3.00 -6.00 -7.25
N SER A 118 -3.32 -5.87 -8.52
CA SER A 118 -2.39 -6.13 -9.62
C SER A 118 -1.67 -4.85 -10.03
N GLY A 119 -0.37 -4.96 -10.31
CA GLY A 119 0.44 -3.81 -10.67
C GLY A 119 1.87 -4.18 -11.03
N GLU A 120 2.72 -3.18 -11.09
CA GLU A 120 4.14 -3.28 -11.41
C GLU A 120 4.99 -3.01 -10.17
N LEU A 121 5.82 -3.97 -9.81
CA LEU A 121 6.81 -3.86 -8.74
C LEU A 121 8.19 -3.59 -9.36
N THR A 122 8.83 -2.51 -8.93
CA THR A 122 10.19 -2.18 -9.35
C THR A 122 11.13 -2.29 -8.17
N ILE A 123 12.13 -3.16 -8.28
CA ILE A 123 13.21 -3.33 -7.30
C ILE A 123 14.53 -3.30 -8.06
N LYS A 124 15.51 -2.55 -7.55
CA LYS A 124 16.86 -2.45 -8.14
C LYS A 124 16.81 -2.16 -9.65
N GLY A 125 15.94 -1.24 -10.07
CA GLY A 125 15.77 -0.83 -11.47
C GLY A 125 15.06 -1.85 -12.37
N VAL A 126 14.67 -3.01 -11.86
CA VAL A 126 13.95 -4.04 -12.64
C VAL A 126 12.47 -4.01 -12.27
N THR A 127 11.61 -3.90 -13.28
CA THR A 127 10.15 -3.89 -13.13
C THR A 127 9.57 -5.25 -13.50
N ARG A 128 8.67 -5.77 -12.68
CA ARG A 128 7.92 -7.01 -12.91
C ARG A 128 6.44 -6.84 -12.58
N PRO A 129 5.54 -7.43 -13.37
CA PRO A 129 4.13 -7.50 -13.00
C PRO A 129 3.97 -8.44 -11.80
N VAL A 130 3.18 -8.01 -10.82
CA VAL A 130 2.85 -8.81 -9.64
C VAL A 130 1.38 -8.64 -9.29
N THR A 131 0.81 -9.63 -8.61
CA THR A 131 -0.52 -9.53 -8.02
C THR A 131 -0.41 -9.83 -6.53
N LEU A 132 -0.71 -8.84 -5.72
CA LEU A 132 -0.75 -8.96 -4.27
C LEU A 132 -2.11 -9.54 -3.86
N ALA A 133 -2.08 -10.54 -3.00
CA ALA A 133 -3.28 -10.94 -2.26
C ALA A 133 -3.56 -9.88 -1.19
N VAL A 134 -4.80 -9.39 -1.14
CA VAL A 134 -5.23 -8.36 -0.18
C VAL A 134 -6.21 -8.98 0.80
N THR A 135 -5.97 -8.76 2.08
CA THR A 135 -6.84 -9.25 3.15
C THR A 135 -7.16 -8.13 4.12
N HIS A 136 -8.26 -8.29 4.86
CA HIS A 136 -8.68 -7.35 5.92
C HIS A 136 -8.80 -5.89 5.44
N PHE A 137 -9.17 -5.66 4.17
CA PHE A 137 -9.43 -4.31 3.71
C PHE A 137 -10.66 -3.74 4.42
N GLN A 138 -10.47 -2.63 5.10
CA GLN A 138 -11.54 -1.95 5.83
C GLN A 138 -11.26 -0.45 5.92
N CYS A 139 -12.31 0.35 5.70
CA CYS A 139 -12.30 1.78 5.96
C CYS A 139 -13.19 2.08 7.16
N MET A 140 -12.72 2.94 8.06
CA MET A 140 -13.45 3.33 9.26
C MET A 140 -13.08 4.74 9.69
N GLN A 141 -13.95 5.38 10.47
CA GLN A 141 -13.65 6.64 11.12
C GLN A 141 -12.69 6.42 12.29
N ASP A 142 -11.49 6.99 12.21
CA ASP A 142 -10.50 6.99 13.30
C ASP A 142 -10.76 8.18 14.22
N SER A 143 -11.20 7.89 15.45
CA SER A 143 -11.53 8.93 16.43
C SER A 143 -10.30 9.73 16.88
N SER A 144 -9.10 9.14 16.86
CA SER A 144 -7.87 9.81 17.27
C SER A 144 -7.38 10.82 16.23
N LEU A 145 -7.61 10.54 14.96
CA LEU A 145 -7.28 11.43 13.84
C LEU A 145 -8.46 12.31 13.41
N GLN A 146 -9.66 12.01 13.88
CA GLN A 146 -10.91 12.62 13.41
C GLN A 146 -11.05 12.55 11.88
N ALA A 147 -10.58 11.45 11.30
CA ALA A 147 -10.48 11.24 9.86
C ALA A 147 -10.88 9.83 9.49
N GLU A 148 -11.41 9.66 8.29
CA GLU A 148 -11.60 8.36 7.71
C GLU A 148 -10.23 7.75 7.36
N THR A 149 -10.03 6.48 7.76
CA THR A 149 -8.81 5.73 7.49
C THR A 149 -9.16 4.39 6.89
N CYS A 150 -8.36 3.96 5.92
CA CYS A 150 -8.44 2.62 5.36
C CYS A 150 -7.19 1.83 5.72
N GLY A 151 -7.37 0.55 6.04
CA GLY A 151 -6.29 -0.37 6.32
C GLY A 151 -6.47 -1.68 5.59
N ALA A 152 -5.35 -2.35 5.28
CA ALA A 152 -5.35 -3.70 4.74
C ALA A 152 -4.01 -4.39 5.01
N GLN A 153 -4.01 -5.71 4.78
CA GLN A 153 -2.79 -6.49 4.63
C GLN A 153 -2.67 -6.92 3.18
N ALA A 154 -1.47 -6.81 2.63
CA ALA A 154 -1.18 -7.24 1.27
C ALA A 154 0.08 -8.11 1.28
N SER A 155 0.08 -9.19 0.49
CA SER A 155 1.24 -10.08 0.42
C SER A 155 1.45 -10.60 -1.00
N VAL A 156 2.72 -10.85 -1.33
CA VAL A 156 3.13 -11.52 -2.58
C VAL A 156 4.47 -12.23 -2.37
N THR A 157 4.65 -13.36 -3.03
CA THR A 157 5.94 -14.03 -3.12
C THR A 157 6.55 -13.77 -4.48
N VAL A 158 7.79 -13.28 -4.50
CA VAL A 158 8.56 -12.99 -5.71
C VAL A 158 9.91 -13.71 -5.66
N ARG A 159 10.53 -13.94 -6.81
CA ARG A 159 11.89 -14.48 -6.88
C ARG A 159 12.90 -13.33 -6.94
N ARG A 160 13.80 -13.26 -5.97
CA ARG A 160 14.81 -12.19 -5.91
C ARG A 160 15.76 -12.21 -7.13
N SER A 161 15.95 -13.36 -7.75
CA SER A 161 16.74 -13.47 -8.99
C SER A 161 16.14 -12.67 -10.14
N ASP A 162 14.80 -12.51 -10.17
CA ASP A 162 14.09 -11.77 -11.21
C ASP A 162 14.34 -10.24 -11.12
N PHE A 163 14.97 -9.80 -10.02
CA PHE A 163 15.35 -8.41 -9.72
C PHE A 163 16.88 -8.24 -9.58
N ASN A 164 17.67 -9.07 -10.22
CA ASN A 164 19.13 -9.01 -10.18
C ASN A 164 19.73 -9.12 -8.76
N MET A 165 19.08 -9.88 -7.87
CA MET A 165 19.51 -10.12 -6.49
C MET A 165 19.80 -11.60 -6.21
N GLY A 166 20.16 -12.38 -7.23
CA GLY A 166 20.30 -13.85 -7.16
C GLY A 166 21.60 -14.35 -6.51
N LYS A 167 22.47 -13.50 -5.94
CA LYS A 167 23.71 -13.95 -5.29
C LYS A 167 23.44 -14.81 -4.05
N PHE A 168 24.40 -15.67 -3.73
CA PHE A 168 24.35 -16.60 -2.58
C PHE A 168 23.16 -17.56 -2.59
N PRO A 169 22.91 -18.32 -3.68
CA PRO A 169 21.70 -19.14 -3.83
C PRO A 169 21.62 -20.29 -2.82
N PHE A 170 22.75 -20.74 -2.25
CA PHE A 170 22.80 -21.78 -1.23
C PHE A 170 22.54 -21.26 0.19
N LEU A 171 22.71 -19.94 0.42
CA LEU A 171 22.54 -19.33 1.73
C LEU A 171 21.17 -18.70 1.90
N VAL A 172 20.65 -18.08 0.85
CA VAL A 172 19.41 -17.32 0.87
C VAL A 172 18.44 -17.86 -0.18
N SER A 173 17.21 -18.18 0.24
CA SER A 173 16.17 -18.65 -0.68
C SER A 173 15.95 -17.67 -1.83
N ASN A 174 15.57 -18.21 -2.99
CA ASN A 174 15.21 -17.36 -4.12
C ASN A 174 13.83 -16.72 -3.92
N ASP A 175 12.92 -17.45 -3.30
CA ASP A 175 11.58 -16.96 -2.99
C ASP A 175 11.62 -16.04 -1.77
N ILE A 176 11.10 -14.84 -1.95
CA ILE A 176 10.96 -13.79 -0.94
C ILE A 176 9.49 -13.44 -0.82
N THR A 177 8.94 -13.53 0.38
CA THR A 177 7.58 -13.08 0.64
C THR A 177 7.60 -11.64 1.13
N LEU A 178 6.92 -10.77 0.40
CA LEU A 178 6.67 -9.38 0.78
C LEU A 178 5.35 -9.31 1.54
N ASN A 179 5.36 -8.67 2.71
CA ASN A 179 4.18 -8.45 3.53
C ASN A 179 4.08 -6.96 3.84
N LEU A 180 2.94 -6.40 3.53
CA LEU A 180 2.60 -5.01 3.76
C LEU A 180 1.34 -4.95 4.62
N ALA A 181 1.42 -4.34 5.80
CA ALA A 181 0.25 -3.96 6.57
C ALA A 181 0.21 -2.43 6.55
N PHE A 182 -0.74 -1.86 5.83
CA PHE A 182 -0.80 -0.42 5.65
C PHE A 182 -2.04 0.19 6.31
N LYS A 183 -1.87 1.44 6.71
CA LYS A 183 -2.94 2.34 7.09
C LYS A 183 -2.81 3.64 6.28
N ALA A 184 -3.89 4.05 5.66
CA ALA A 184 -3.96 5.26 4.86
C ALA A 184 -5.06 6.18 5.40
N VAL A 185 -4.82 7.47 5.43
CA VAL A 185 -5.71 8.50 5.94
C VAL A 185 -6.27 9.30 4.78
N LYS A 186 -7.55 9.63 4.79
CA LYS A 186 -8.20 10.46 3.76
C LYS A 186 -7.42 11.77 3.57
N ALA A 187 -7.05 12.06 2.33
CA ALA A 187 -6.08 13.13 1.99
C ALA A 187 -6.49 14.51 2.52
N GLN A 188 -7.77 14.85 2.45
CA GLN A 188 -8.28 16.13 2.95
C GLN A 188 -8.05 16.30 4.47
N SER A 189 -8.20 15.24 5.23
CA SER A 189 -8.00 15.25 6.69
C SER A 189 -6.50 15.15 7.04
N TYR A 190 -5.72 14.44 6.23
CA TYR A 190 -4.28 14.31 6.44
C TYR A 190 -3.56 15.65 6.42
N MET A 191 -3.90 16.54 5.50
CA MET A 191 -3.33 17.90 5.42
C MET A 191 -3.67 18.75 6.65
N GLN A 192 -4.85 18.57 7.23
CA GLN A 192 -5.25 19.29 8.46
C GLN A 192 -4.48 18.80 9.69
N VAL A 193 -4.21 17.49 9.78
CA VAL A 193 -3.43 16.92 10.89
C VAL A 193 -1.96 17.36 10.78
N ALA A 194 -1.36 17.26 9.59
CA ALA A 194 0.03 17.65 9.35
C ALA A 194 0.28 19.15 9.65
N SER A 195 -0.68 20.03 9.34
CA SER A 195 -0.57 21.46 9.65
C SER A 195 -0.65 21.79 11.15
N ARG A 196 -1.31 20.94 11.95
CA ARG A 196 -1.36 21.09 13.42
C ARG A 196 -0.07 20.66 14.10
N ASP A 197 0.61 19.63 13.58
CA ASP A 197 1.88 19.14 14.14
C ASP A 197 3.08 20.05 13.80
N SER A 198 3.05 20.72 12.66
CA SER A 198 4.11 21.68 12.26
C SER A 198 4.02 23.03 12.97
N GLY A 199 2.97 23.30 13.73
CA GLY A 199 2.75 24.52 14.50
C GLY A 199 3.05 24.38 16.01
N ARG A 200 3.60 23.24 16.44
CA ARG A 200 4.09 23.00 17.81
C ARG A 200 5.61 22.90 17.84
#